data_188048410b40ee0053136c33bd1b7e4d
#
_entry.id   188048410b40ee0053136c33bd1b7e4d
#
_cell.length_a   1.000
_cell.length_b   1.000
_cell.length_c   1.000
_cell.angle_alpha   90.00
_cell.angle_beta   90.00
_cell.angle_gamma   90.00
#
_symmetry.space_group_name_H-M   'P 1'
#
loop_
_entity.id
_entity.type
_entity.pdbx_description
1 polymer ?
#
loop_
_entity_poly.entity_id
_entity_poly.type
_entity_poly.pdbx_seq_one_letter_code
_entity_poly.pdbx_strand_id
1 'polypeptide(L)'
;MSDLSAYFSGQKLYGDDFAPAEIRAWFDDEREGYANLGAGALDETQYEYNALNVFHGFRHLPRGQRFNDVLGFGSCFGGEFAPIAERLGHLTIVDPSDAFVRASVFDVPCDYVKPVESGTLPFDDASFDLLTCFGVLHHIPNASHVISELARCLRPGGYALIREPVVSMGDWREPRAGLTKRERGLPVHYFRDALESNGLKVQRLGWCVFPPLPQVGDRLKVRAFNLPWVTWIDAGICALLAPNLRYHATRTWHKFRPNSAYFVLRK
;
A
#
# COMPACT_ATOMS: atom_id res chain seq x y z
N MET A 1 24.80 -0.25 19.19
CA MET A 1 23.51 0.14 18.59
C MET A 1 23.83 0.71 17.23
N SER A 2 23.28 0.16 16.16
CA SER A 2 23.45 0.71 14.80
C SER A 2 22.90 2.15 14.75
N ASP A 3 23.63 3.03 14.12
CA ASP A 3 23.18 4.41 13.90
C ASP A 3 22.01 4.41 12.91
N LEU A 4 20.79 4.68 13.41
CA LEU A 4 19.57 4.74 12.61
C LEU A 4 19.32 6.15 12.02
N SER A 5 20.25 7.10 12.17
CA SER A 5 20.05 8.49 11.74
C SER A 5 19.74 8.62 10.25
N ALA A 6 20.43 7.86 9.40
CA ALA A 6 20.22 7.85 7.96
C ALA A 6 18.82 7.32 7.57
N TYR A 7 18.29 6.36 8.33
CA TYR A 7 16.94 5.85 8.12
C TYR A 7 15.87 6.83 8.63
N PHE A 8 16.04 7.38 9.84
CA PHE A 8 15.08 8.36 10.36
C PHE A 8 15.06 9.69 9.60
N SER A 9 16.20 10.07 9.00
CA SER A 9 16.23 11.22 8.08
C SER A 9 15.50 10.94 6.75
N GLY A 10 15.28 9.67 6.44
CA GLY A 10 14.70 9.21 5.18
C GLY A 10 15.74 9.14 4.03
N GLN A 11 17.02 9.33 4.28
CA GLN A 11 18.08 9.17 3.27
C GLN A 11 18.22 7.72 2.82
N LYS A 12 17.93 6.77 3.71
CA LYS A 12 17.85 5.34 3.43
C LYS A 12 16.49 4.80 3.86
N LEU A 13 16.02 3.78 3.18
CA LEU A 13 14.85 3.03 3.60
C LEU A 13 15.29 1.88 4.52
N TYR A 14 14.76 1.86 5.75
CA TYR A 14 15.07 0.80 6.72
C TYR A 14 14.60 -0.56 6.20
N GLY A 15 15.50 -1.50 6.13
CA GLY A 15 15.25 -2.85 5.63
C GLY A 15 15.67 -3.07 4.17
N ASP A 16 15.80 -2.03 3.36
CA ASP A 16 16.06 -2.16 1.93
C ASP A 16 17.51 -2.57 1.61
N ASP A 17 18.41 -2.36 2.55
CA ASP A 17 19.82 -2.78 2.50
C ASP A 17 20.12 -4.00 3.39
N PHE A 18 19.08 -4.75 3.80
CA PHE A 18 19.23 -5.92 4.65
C PHE A 18 19.77 -7.13 3.87
N ALA A 19 20.59 -7.92 4.57
CA ALA A 19 21.04 -9.20 4.07
C ALA A 19 19.89 -10.24 4.02
N PRO A 20 19.97 -11.30 3.20
CA PRO A 20 18.91 -12.30 3.05
C PRO A 20 18.39 -12.89 4.38
N ALA A 21 19.27 -13.11 5.36
CA ALA A 21 18.89 -13.62 6.67
C ALA A 21 18.02 -12.63 7.47
N GLU A 22 18.27 -11.32 7.33
CA GLU A 22 17.51 -10.28 7.98
C GLU A 22 16.16 -10.07 7.28
N ILE A 23 16.12 -10.21 5.95
CA ILE A 23 14.89 -10.21 5.15
C ILE A 23 13.99 -11.36 5.60
N ARG A 24 14.53 -12.56 5.74
CA ARG A 24 13.79 -13.72 6.24
C ARG A 24 13.25 -13.50 7.63
N ALA A 25 14.07 -12.99 8.55
CA ALA A 25 13.64 -12.71 9.93
C ALA A 25 12.50 -11.66 9.97
N TRP A 26 12.53 -10.67 9.07
CA TRP A 26 11.43 -9.72 8.95
C TRP A 26 10.16 -10.39 8.40
N PHE A 27 10.29 -11.19 7.34
CA PHE A 27 9.17 -11.93 6.75
C PHE A 27 8.49 -12.85 7.78
N ASP A 28 9.27 -13.52 8.64
CA ASP A 28 8.74 -14.36 9.70
C ASP A 28 8.03 -13.53 10.79
N ASP A 29 8.60 -12.41 11.23
CA ASP A 29 7.98 -11.47 12.18
C ASP A 29 6.61 -10.95 11.64
N GLU A 30 6.52 -10.62 10.33
CA GLU A 30 5.27 -10.15 9.71
C GLU A 30 4.25 -11.29 9.59
N ARG A 31 4.68 -12.48 9.17
CA ARG A 31 3.79 -13.63 9.06
C ARG A 31 3.13 -13.99 10.41
N GLU A 32 3.86 -13.91 11.51
CA GLU A 32 3.32 -14.12 12.86
C GLU A 32 2.31 -13.01 13.23
N GLY A 33 2.60 -11.76 12.88
CA GLY A 33 1.69 -10.63 13.06
C GLY A 33 0.37 -10.81 12.29
N TYR A 34 0.45 -11.26 11.03
CA TYR A 34 -0.71 -11.51 10.17
C TYR A 34 -1.53 -12.75 10.56
N ALA A 35 -0.91 -13.80 11.08
CA ALA A 35 -1.62 -15.00 11.53
C ALA A 35 -2.68 -14.69 12.58
N ASN A 36 -2.48 -13.64 13.37
CA ASN A 36 -3.43 -13.19 14.40
C ASN A 36 -4.54 -12.26 13.86
N LEU A 37 -4.39 -11.68 12.66
CA LEU A 37 -5.41 -10.83 12.04
C LEU A 37 -6.51 -11.63 11.32
N GLY A 38 -6.22 -12.87 10.91
CA GLY A 38 -7.18 -13.75 10.20
C GLY A 38 -8.25 -14.40 11.06
N ALA A 39 -8.29 -14.15 12.38
CA ALA A 39 -9.26 -14.77 13.30
C ALA A 39 -10.64 -14.09 13.31
N GLY A 40 -10.82 -12.96 12.64
CA GLY A 40 -12.12 -12.30 12.44
C GLY A 40 -12.62 -12.56 11.02
N ALA A 41 -13.89 -12.95 10.86
CA ALA A 41 -14.52 -13.16 9.55
C ALA A 41 -14.60 -11.85 8.76
N LEU A 42 -13.48 -11.41 8.20
CA LEU A 42 -13.44 -10.31 7.23
C LEU A 42 -13.82 -10.87 5.86
N ASP A 43 -14.66 -10.17 5.13
CA ASP A 43 -15.02 -10.45 3.75
C ASP A 43 -14.77 -9.22 2.85
N GLU A 44 -14.92 -9.37 1.54
CA GLU A 44 -14.71 -8.30 0.58
C GLU A 44 -15.57 -7.06 0.83
N THR A 45 -16.70 -7.19 1.54
CA THR A 45 -17.60 -6.07 1.85
C THR A 45 -17.12 -5.19 2.98
N GLN A 46 -16.10 -5.65 3.73
CA GLN A 46 -15.59 -4.95 4.92
C GLN A 46 -14.40 -4.03 4.63
N TYR A 47 -14.02 -3.84 3.37
CA TYR A 47 -12.93 -2.95 3.01
C TYR A 47 -13.23 -1.49 3.35
N GLU A 48 -12.26 -0.79 3.93
CA GLU A 48 -12.49 0.50 4.60
C GLU A 48 -12.12 1.73 3.78
N TYR A 49 -11.56 1.57 2.57
CA TYR A 49 -10.96 2.67 1.80
C TYR A 49 -11.54 2.85 0.40
N ASN A 50 -12.74 2.33 0.11
CA ASN A 50 -13.30 2.39 -1.24
C ASN A 50 -13.50 3.81 -1.75
N ALA A 51 -14.09 4.73 -0.96
CA ALA A 51 -14.25 6.12 -1.39
C ALA A 51 -12.91 6.84 -1.56
N LEU A 52 -11.92 6.54 -0.69
CA LEU A 52 -10.58 7.09 -0.80
C LEU A 52 -9.88 6.60 -2.08
N ASN A 53 -9.96 5.29 -2.38
CA ASN A 53 -9.37 4.71 -3.58
C ASN A 53 -10.04 5.21 -4.87
N VAL A 54 -11.37 5.42 -4.84
CA VAL A 54 -12.08 6.08 -5.95
C VAL A 54 -11.56 7.50 -6.14
N PHE A 55 -11.49 8.28 -5.06
CA PHE A 55 -11.11 9.69 -5.13
C PHE A 55 -9.68 9.92 -5.59
N HIS A 56 -8.72 9.18 -5.05
CA HIS A 56 -7.30 9.38 -5.36
C HIS A 56 -6.81 8.55 -6.54
N GLY A 57 -7.46 7.40 -6.87
CA GLY A 57 -6.99 6.43 -7.84
C GLY A 57 -7.99 6.15 -8.96
N PHE A 58 -9.00 5.35 -8.71
CA PHE A 58 -9.82 4.75 -9.77
C PHE A 58 -10.51 5.76 -10.70
N ARG A 59 -10.92 6.93 -10.22
CA ARG A 59 -11.53 7.98 -11.06
C ARG A 59 -10.56 8.60 -12.08
N HIS A 60 -9.24 8.36 -11.90
CA HIS A 60 -8.19 8.87 -12.80
C HIS A 60 -7.77 7.85 -13.84
N LEU A 61 -8.28 6.62 -13.77
CA LEU A 61 -8.15 5.64 -14.84
C LEU A 61 -9.04 6.06 -16.03
N PRO A 62 -8.64 5.74 -17.29
CA PRO A 62 -9.42 6.09 -18.47
C PRO A 62 -10.86 5.57 -18.37
N ARG A 63 -11.83 6.43 -18.70
CA ARG A 63 -13.25 6.08 -18.65
C ARG A 63 -13.56 4.94 -19.61
N GLY A 64 -14.32 3.95 -19.14
CA GLY A 64 -14.78 2.81 -19.93
C GLY A 64 -13.69 1.79 -20.30
N GLN A 65 -12.43 2.02 -19.92
CA GLN A 65 -11.37 1.03 -20.14
C GLN A 65 -11.64 -0.21 -19.28
N ARG A 66 -11.61 -1.38 -19.90
CA ARG A 66 -11.55 -2.68 -19.22
C ARG A 66 -10.09 -3.06 -18.99
N PHE A 67 -9.85 -3.77 -17.90
CA PHE A 67 -8.56 -4.33 -17.54
C PHE A 67 -8.71 -5.85 -17.53
N ASN A 68 -7.98 -6.52 -18.42
CA ASN A 68 -8.14 -7.96 -18.63
C ASN A 68 -7.41 -8.77 -17.58
N ASP A 69 -6.18 -8.36 -17.26
CA ASP A 69 -5.32 -9.04 -16.30
C ASP A 69 -4.89 -8.05 -15.21
N VAL A 70 -5.39 -8.26 -14.00
CA VAL A 70 -5.22 -7.33 -12.89
C VAL A 70 -4.47 -7.99 -11.74
N LEU A 71 -3.43 -7.32 -11.24
CA LEU A 71 -2.69 -7.75 -10.07
C LEU A 71 -3.12 -6.97 -8.83
N GLY A 72 -3.61 -7.67 -7.81
CA GLY A 72 -3.80 -7.17 -6.46
C GLY A 72 -2.66 -7.61 -5.56
N PHE A 73 -1.74 -6.70 -5.23
CA PHE A 73 -0.60 -7.05 -4.38
C PHE A 73 -0.90 -6.72 -2.91
N GLY A 74 -1.03 -7.76 -2.06
CA GLY A 74 -1.48 -7.67 -0.67
C GLY A 74 -2.95 -7.29 -0.53
N SER A 75 -3.81 -7.76 -1.46
CA SER A 75 -5.21 -7.35 -1.56
C SER A 75 -6.16 -8.16 -0.67
N CYS A 76 -5.67 -9.07 0.14
CA CYS A 76 -6.49 -9.90 1.05
C CYS A 76 -7.71 -10.51 0.33
N PHE A 77 -8.91 -10.09 0.69
CA PHE A 77 -10.19 -10.52 0.07
C PHE A 77 -10.52 -9.79 -1.25
N GLY A 78 -9.69 -8.87 -1.71
CA GLY A 78 -9.96 -8.10 -2.92
C GLY A 78 -11.04 -7.02 -2.77
N GLY A 79 -11.39 -6.63 -1.56
CA GLY A 79 -12.46 -5.65 -1.27
C GLY A 79 -12.25 -4.28 -1.90
N GLU A 80 -11.02 -3.91 -2.22
CA GLU A 80 -10.67 -2.67 -2.92
C GLU A 80 -11.17 -2.61 -4.36
N PHE A 81 -11.45 -3.77 -4.97
CA PHE A 81 -11.89 -3.83 -6.37
C PHE A 81 -13.38 -3.57 -6.56
N ALA A 82 -14.17 -3.52 -5.48
CA ALA A 82 -15.61 -3.26 -5.56
C ALA A 82 -16.00 -2.08 -6.48
N PRO A 83 -15.31 -0.91 -6.45
CA PRO A 83 -15.71 0.24 -7.27
C PRO A 83 -15.48 0.06 -8.78
N ILE A 84 -14.70 -0.94 -9.20
CA ILE A 84 -14.32 -1.15 -10.59
C ILE A 84 -14.54 -2.59 -11.07
N ALA A 85 -15.18 -3.44 -10.28
CA ALA A 85 -15.33 -4.87 -10.56
C ALA A 85 -15.87 -5.16 -11.97
N GLU A 86 -16.86 -4.41 -12.44
CA GLU A 86 -17.44 -4.55 -13.78
C GLU A 86 -16.45 -4.29 -14.93
N ARG A 87 -15.31 -3.68 -14.61
CA ARG A 87 -14.25 -3.34 -15.58
C ARG A 87 -13.12 -4.36 -15.63
N LEU A 88 -13.15 -5.38 -14.75
CA LEU A 88 -12.09 -6.35 -14.59
C LEU A 88 -12.40 -7.64 -15.36
N GLY A 89 -11.38 -8.25 -15.96
CA GLY A 89 -11.48 -9.54 -16.63
C GLY A 89 -11.11 -10.69 -15.71
N HIS A 90 -9.89 -10.64 -15.16
CA HIS A 90 -9.32 -11.64 -14.28
C HIS A 90 -8.46 -10.97 -13.20
N LEU A 91 -8.58 -11.46 -11.97
CA LEU A 91 -7.77 -11.01 -10.84
C LEU A 91 -6.70 -12.05 -10.52
N THR A 92 -5.49 -11.57 -10.23
CA THR A 92 -4.47 -12.35 -9.53
C THR A 92 -4.13 -11.62 -8.25
N ILE A 93 -4.33 -12.26 -7.11
CA ILE A 93 -4.02 -11.69 -5.80
C ILE A 93 -2.77 -12.36 -5.25
N VAL A 94 -1.76 -11.56 -4.92
CA VAL A 94 -0.58 -12.02 -4.17
C VAL A 94 -0.79 -11.71 -2.69
N ASP A 95 -0.99 -12.74 -1.87
CA ASP A 95 -1.21 -12.58 -0.43
C ASP A 95 -0.66 -13.79 0.35
N PRO A 96 -0.04 -13.60 1.54
CA PRO A 96 0.54 -14.70 2.31
C PRO A 96 -0.50 -15.61 3.00
N SER A 97 -1.74 -15.16 3.20
CA SER A 97 -2.74 -15.87 4.00
C SER A 97 -3.61 -16.81 3.17
N ASP A 98 -3.73 -18.07 3.61
CA ASP A 98 -4.68 -19.04 3.03
C ASP A 98 -6.14 -18.69 3.34
N ALA A 99 -6.39 -17.90 4.37
CA ALA A 99 -7.75 -17.54 4.80
C ALA A 99 -8.49 -16.66 3.76
N PHE A 100 -7.75 -16.05 2.83
CA PHE A 100 -8.31 -15.15 1.82
C PHE A 100 -8.63 -15.83 0.50
N VAL A 101 -8.14 -17.04 0.27
CA VAL A 101 -8.25 -17.76 -1.01
C VAL A 101 -9.70 -18.01 -1.40
N ARG A 102 -10.08 -17.57 -2.60
CA ARG A 102 -11.40 -17.78 -3.19
C ARG A 102 -11.30 -17.80 -4.72
N ALA A 103 -12.28 -18.41 -5.38
CA ALA A 103 -12.29 -18.56 -6.83
C ALA A 103 -12.78 -17.30 -7.58
N SER A 104 -13.42 -16.37 -6.88
CA SER A 104 -13.91 -15.12 -7.46
C SER A 104 -14.04 -14.03 -6.41
N VAL A 105 -13.95 -12.77 -6.85
CA VAL A 105 -14.13 -11.54 -6.07
C VAL A 105 -15.08 -10.65 -6.85
N PHE A 106 -16.27 -10.32 -6.31
CA PHE A 106 -17.33 -9.58 -7.00
C PHE A 106 -17.66 -10.17 -8.39
N ASP A 107 -17.80 -11.50 -8.47
CA ASP A 107 -18.02 -12.28 -9.70
C ASP A 107 -16.88 -12.24 -10.74
N VAL A 108 -15.75 -11.60 -10.43
CA VAL A 108 -14.52 -11.63 -11.25
C VAL A 108 -13.71 -12.87 -10.89
N PRO A 109 -13.34 -13.75 -11.85
CA PRO A 109 -12.46 -14.89 -11.60
C PRO A 109 -11.17 -14.46 -10.94
N CYS A 110 -10.70 -15.21 -9.94
CA CYS A 110 -9.56 -14.82 -9.13
C CYS A 110 -8.63 -16.00 -8.82
N ASP A 111 -7.34 -15.81 -9.06
CA ASP A 111 -6.27 -16.69 -8.61
C ASP A 111 -5.50 -16.07 -7.45
N TYR A 112 -5.06 -16.93 -6.52
CA TYR A 112 -4.21 -16.52 -5.40
C TYR A 112 -2.82 -17.13 -5.52
N VAL A 113 -1.82 -16.29 -5.33
CA VAL A 113 -0.39 -16.68 -5.37
C VAL A 113 0.25 -16.24 -4.06
N LYS A 114 1.03 -17.12 -3.45
CA LYS A 114 1.78 -16.78 -2.23
C LYS A 114 3.04 -16.01 -2.57
N PRO A 115 3.36 -14.93 -1.84
CA PRO A 115 4.63 -14.25 -1.99
C PRO A 115 5.78 -15.14 -1.54
N VAL A 116 6.95 -14.95 -2.14
CA VAL A 116 8.19 -15.57 -1.70
C VAL A 116 9.02 -14.58 -0.87
N GLU A 117 9.86 -15.08 0.02
CA GLU A 117 10.67 -14.26 0.94
C GLU A 117 11.55 -13.23 0.20
N SER A 118 12.05 -13.57 -0.99
CA SER A 118 12.86 -12.66 -1.79
C SER A 118 12.09 -11.44 -2.32
N GLY A 119 10.75 -11.51 -2.37
CA GLY A 119 9.91 -10.50 -3.00
C GLY A 119 9.84 -10.60 -4.52
N THR A 120 10.49 -11.59 -5.14
CA THR A 120 10.40 -11.86 -6.57
C THR A 120 9.01 -12.39 -6.91
N LEU A 121 8.39 -11.87 -7.98
CA LEU A 121 7.05 -12.27 -8.40
C LEU A 121 7.13 -13.39 -9.47
N PRO A 122 6.36 -14.49 -9.29
CA PRO A 122 6.40 -15.64 -10.20
C PRO A 122 5.57 -15.41 -11.49
N PHE A 123 5.70 -14.24 -12.09
CA PHE A 123 4.98 -13.83 -13.30
C PHE A 123 5.98 -13.43 -14.38
N ASP A 124 5.58 -13.61 -15.63
CA ASP A 124 6.34 -13.11 -16.77
C ASP A 124 6.31 -11.57 -16.82
N ASP A 125 7.25 -11.00 -17.58
CA ASP A 125 7.27 -9.57 -17.86
C ASP A 125 5.98 -9.14 -18.56
N ALA A 126 5.48 -7.96 -18.22
CA ALA A 126 4.30 -7.38 -18.88
C ALA A 126 3.05 -8.27 -18.84
N SER A 127 2.79 -8.95 -17.72
CA SER A 127 1.63 -9.83 -17.54
C SER A 127 0.34 -9.07 -17.25
N PHE A 128 0.41 -7.90 -16.57
CA PHE A 128 -0.77 -7.20 -16.07
C PHE A 128 -0.97 -5.83 -16.73
N ASP A 129 -2.21 -5.42 -16.91
CA ASP A 129 -2.59 -4.10 -17.43
C ASP A 129 -3.06 -3.12 -16.34
N LEU A 130 -3.42 -3.62 -15.16
CA LEU A 130 -3.66 -2.85 -13.93
C LEU A 130 -3.00 -3.54 -12.73
N LEU A 131 -2.44 -2.75 -11.84
CA LEU A 131 -1.87 -3.19 -10.58
C LEU A 131 -2.37 -2.31 -9.44
N THR A 132 -2.76 -2.92 -8.32
CA THR A 132 -3.02 -2.24 -7.04
C THR A 132 -2.06 -2.72 -5.96
N CYS A 133 -1.62 -1.79 -5.10
CA CYS A 133 -0.82 -2.08 -3.91
C CYS A 133 -1.14 -1.03 -2.83
N PHE A 134 -1.99 -1.39 -1.86
CA PHE A 134 -2.54 -0.45 -0.90
C PHE A 134 -2.20 -0.81 0.54
N GLY A 135 -1.14 -0.21 1.07
CA GLY A 135 -0.70 -0.44 2.43
C GLY A 135 -0.03 -1.80 2.60
N VAL A 136 0.96 -2.10 1.77
CA VAL A 136 1.65 -3.40 1.74
C VAL A 136 3.16 -3.25 1.80
N LEU A 137 3.74 -2.35 1.01
CA LEU A 137 5.21 -2.19 0.91
C LEU A 137 5.86 -1.79 2.24
N HIS A 138 5.10 -1.19 3.14
CA HIS A 138 5.59 -0.81 4.45
C HIS A 138 5.83 -2.01 5.40
N HIS A 139 5.32 -3.19 5.06
CA HIS A 139 5.59 -4.46 5.74
C HIS A 139 6.77 -5.22 5.13
N ILE A 140 7.28 -4.78 3.97
CA ILE A 140 8.28 -5.52 3.19
C ILE A 140 9.66 -4.87 3.34
N PRO A 141 10.71 -5.60 3.78
CA PRO A 141 12.04 -5.01 3.98
C PRO A 141 12.64 -4.45 2.69
N ASN A 142 12.82 -5.26 1.67
CA ASN A 142 13.43 -4.95 0.38
C ASN A 142 12.42 -4.33 -0.61
N ALA A 143 11.76 -3.25 -0.19
CA ALA A 143 10.65 -2.65 -0.93
C ALA A 143 11.06 -2.14 -2.33
N SER A 144 12.30 -1.69 -2.53
CA SER A 144 12.77 -1.27 -3.86
C SER A 144 12.84 -2.42 -4.85
N HIS A 145 13.26 -3.61 -4.40
CA HIS A 145 13.22 -4.82 -5.23
C HIS A 145 11.77 -5.19 -5.59
N VAL A 146 10.85 -5.18 -4.63
CA VAL A 146 9.45 -5.48 -4.91
C VAL A 146 8.84 -4.45 -5.86
N ILE A 147 9.16 -3.16 -5.72
CA ILE A 147 8.74 -2.12 -6.68
C ILE A 147 9.26 -2.44 -8.10
N SER A 148 10.50 -2.91 -8.23
CA SER A 148 11.05 -3.30 -9.53
C SER A 148 10.31 -4.49 -10.14
N GLU A 149 9.93 -5.47 -9.34
CA GLU A 149 9.14 -6.63 -9.77
C GLU A 149 7.71 -6.24 -10.18
N LEU A 150 7.04 -5.38 -9.39
CA LEU A 150 5.73 -4.84 -9.75
C LEU A 150 5.79 -4.09 -11.09
N ALA A 151 6.83 -3.27 -11.27
CA ALA A 151 7.05 -2.56 -12.52
C ALA A 151 7.35 -3.52 -13.69
N ARG A 152 8.15 -4.58 -13.47
CA ARG A 152 8.45 -5.60 -14.48
C ARG A 152 7.18 -6.29 -14.98
N CYS A 153 6.34 -6.71 -14.04
CA CYS A 153 5.09 -7.41 -14.35
C CYS A 153 4.01 -6.53 -15.02
N LEU A 154 4.09 -5.20 -14.89
CA LEU A 154 3.13 -4.29 -15.52
C LEU A 154 3.44 -4.12 -17.01
N ARG A 155 2.42 -4.16 -17.87
CA ARG A 155 2.52 -3.93 -19.33
C ARG A 155 2.92 -2.50 -19.65
N PRO A 156 3.66 -2.25 -20.74
CA PRO A 156 3.79 -0.90 -21.30
C PRO A 156 2.41 -0.26 -21.53
N GLY A 157 2.21 0.94 -21.01
CA GLY A 157 0.91 1.64 -21.05
C GLY A 157 -0.07 1.22 -19.93
N GLY A 158 0.25 0.21 -19.13
CA GLY A 158 -0.53 -0.22 -17.97
C GLY A 158 -0.50 0.79 -16.81
N TYR A 159 -1.42 0.63 -15.88
CA TYR A 159 -1.58 1.52 -14.73
C TYR A 159 -1.23 0.80 -13.42
N ALA A 160 -0.53 1.49 -12.53
CA ALA A 160 -0.37 1.06 -11.14
C ALA A 160 -0.96 2.11 -10.20
N LEU A 161 -1.72 1.65 -9.22
CA LEU A 161 -2.27 2.45 -8.14
C LEU A 161 -1.61 1.99 -6.84
N ILE A 162 -0.83 2.86 -6.21
CA ILE A 162 -0.08 2.51 -5.00
C ILE A 162 -0.37 3.54 -3.90
N ARG A 163 -0.74 3.07 -2.72
CA ARG A 163 -0.96 3.90 -1.53
C ARG A 163 -0.17 3.34 -0.36
N GLU A 164 0.74 4.14 0.19
CA GLU A 164 1.58 3.73 1.30
C GLU A 164 1.72 4.82 2.36
N PRO A 165 1.93 4.45 3.63
CA PRO A 165 2.41 5.38 4.64
C PRO A 165 3.75 5.98 4.21
N VAL A 166 3.88 7.30 4.40
CA VAL A 166 5.08 8.06 4.00
C VAL A 166 5.79 8.68 5.21
N VAL A 167 5.54 8.13 6.37
CA VAL A 167 6.10 8.55 7.66
C VAL A 167 6.75 7.35 8.35
N SER A 168 7.73 7.57 9.23
CA SER A 168 8.47 6.49 9.89
C SER A 168 7.62 5.56 10.76
N MET A 169 6.41 5.98 11.13
CA MET A 169 5.50 5.24 12.02
C MET A 169 6.08 5.02 13.44
N GLY A 170 6.98 5.89 13.88
CA GLY A 170 7.57 5.86 15.22
C GLY A 170 9.03 5.44 15.24
N ASP A 171 9.52 5.06 16.41
CA ASP A 171 10.86 4.56 16.63
C ASP A 171 10.87 3.04 16.59
N TRP A 172 11.60 2.44 15.64
CA TRP A 172 11.64 0.99 15.43
C TRP A 172 12.43 0.23 16.52
N ARG A 173 13.09 0.94 17.41
CA ARG A 173 13.80 0.35 18.56
C ARG A 173 12.86 0.02 19.71
N GLU A 174 11.67 0.63 19.73
CA GLU A 174 10.67 0.51 20.78
C GLU A 174 9.40 -0.21 20.28
N PRO A 175 8.71 -0.97 21.14
CA PRO A 175 7.40 -1.51 20.80
C PRO A 175 6.40 -0.40 20.47
N ARG A 176 5.61 -0.60 19.41
CA ARG A 176 4.62 0.38 18.93
C ARG A 176 3.24 -0.26 18.91
N ALA A 177 2.31 0.34 19.67
CA ALA A 177 0.95 -0.20 19.77
C ALA A 177 0.28 -0.26 18.40
N GLY A 178 -0.28 -1.43 18.05
CA GLY A 178 -1.02 -1.65 16.80
C GLY A 178 -0.15 -1.75 15.54
N LEU A 179 1.18 -1.85 15.68
CA LEU A 179 2.12 -2.02 14.58
C LEU A 179 2.95 -3.29 14.79
N THR A 180 3.39 -3.90 13.70
CA THR A 180 4.38 -4.96 13.75
C THR A 180 5.76 -4.41 14.17
N LYS A 181 6.69 -5.29 14.50
CA LYS A 181 7.98 -4.91 15.07
C LYS A 181 8.80 -3.98 14.17
N ARG A 182 8.77 -4.21 12.86
CA ARG A 182 9.66 -3.55 11.89
C ARG A 182 8.92 -2.64 10.92
N GLU A 183 7.61 -2.63 10.94
CA GLU A 183 6.75 -1.86 10.06
C GLU A 183 7.15 -0.37 10.04
N ARG A 184 7.31 0.19 8.85
CA ARG A 184 7.67 1.60 8.63
C ARG A 184 7.08 2.09 7.31
N GLY A 185 6.79 3.38 7.20
CA GLY A 185 6.44 3.96 5.91
C GLY A 185 7.64 4.16 4.98
N LEU A 186 7.39 4.59 3.75
CA LEU A 186 8.41 4.88 2.75
C LEU A 186 8.65 6.39 2.65
N PRO A 187 9.89 6.90 2.81
CA PRO A 187 10.19 8.31 2.58
C PRO A 187 9.79 8.71 1.15
N VAL A 188 9.01 9.78 0.99
CA VAL A 188 8.37 10.12 -0.30
C VAL A 188 9.35 10.26 -1.45
N HIS A 189 10.49 10.94 -1.23
CA HIS A 189 11.50 11.10 -2.27
C HIS A 189 12.08 9.75 -2.68
N TYR A 190 12.48 8.92 -1.71
CA TYR A 190 12.98 7.57 -1.95
C TYR A 190 11.96 6.72 -2.73
N PHE A 191 10.71 6.76 -2.28
CA PHE A 191 9.63 6.00 -2.91
C PHE A 191 9.38 6.46 -4.36
N ARG A 192 9.33 7.77 -4.59
CA ARG A 192 9.17 8.33 -5.92
C ARG A 192 10.34 7.96 -6.83
N ASP A 193 11.58 8.08 -6.35
CA ASP A 193 12.78 7.73 -7.11
C ASP A 193 12.78 6.23 -7.46
N ALA A 194 12.38 5.35 -6.53
CA ALA A 194 12.25 3.93 -6.79
C ALA A 194 11.18 3.61 -7.85
N LEU A 195 10.06 4.33 -7.87
CA LEU A 195 9.01 4.17 -8.89
C LEU A 195 9.50 4.65 -10.27
N GLU A 196 10.04 5.85 -10.34
CA GLU A 196 10.46 6.50 -11.60
C GLU A 196 11.66 5.79 -12.24
N SER A 197 12.64 5.31 -11.45
CA SER A 197 13.81 4.56 -11.93
C SER A 197 13.43 3.20 -12.54
N ASN A 198 12.28 2.65 -12.17
CA ASN A 198 11.71 1.44 -12.75
C ASN A 198 10.70 1.71 -13.90
N GLY A 199 10.70 2.93 -14.46
CA GLY A 199 9.89 3.30 -15.61
C GLY A 199 8.41 3.61 -15.29
N LEU A 200 8.03 3.68 -14.03
CA LEU A 200 6.68 4.06 -13.60
C LEU A 200 6.57 5.59 -13.53
N LYS A 201 5.89 6.19 -14.49
CA LYS A 201 5.69 7.64 -14.54
C LYS A 201 4.55 8.08 -13.64
N VAL A 202 4.83 8.98 -12.70
CA VAL A 202 3.81 9.54 -11.81
C VAL A 202 2.86 10.44 -12.60
N GLN A 203 1.62 9.98 -12.80
CA GLN A 203 0.55 10.77 -13.41
C GLN A 203 -0.11 11.69 -12.38
N ARG A 204 -0.22 11.21 -11.14
CA ARG A 204 -0.80 11.94 -10.03
C ARG A 204 -0.21 11.47 -8.70
N LEU A 205 0.01 12.43 -7.82
CA LEU A 205 0.31 12.23 -6.40
C LEU A 205 -0.79 12.88 -5.57
N GLY A 206 -1.42 12.14 -4.67
CA GLY A 206 -2.39 12.60 -3.70
C GLY A 206 -1.90 12.38 -2.27
N TRP A 207 -2.12 13.35 -1.40
CA TRP A 207 -1.88 13.22 0.03
C TRP A 207 -3.16 12.77 0.71
N CYS A 208 -3.09 11.81 1.61
CA CYS A 208 -4.28 11.24 2.26
C CYS A 208 -3.96 10.69 3.66
N VAL A 209 -5.03 10.31 4.34
CA VAL A 209 -5.02 9.75 5.68
C VAL A 209 -4.46 10.75 6.71
N PHE A 210 -5.24 11.79 7.01
CA PHE A 210 -4.97 12.65 8.15
C PHE A 210 -5.25 11.87 9.44
N PRO A 211 -4.24 11.65 10.32
CA PRO A 211 -4.33 10.67 11.41
C PRO A 211 -5.53 10.76 12.35
N PRO A 212 -6.08 11.95 12.69
CA PRO A 212 -7.28 12.06 13.52
C PRO A 212 -8.56 11.49 12.90
N LEU A 213 -8.69 11.45 11.57
CA LEU A 213 -9.94 11.02 10.93
C LEU A 213 -10.27 9.54 11.12
N PRO A 214 -9.36 8.58 10.90
CA PRO A 214 -9.64 7.17 11.22
C PRO A 214 -9.99 6.99 12.70
N GLN A 215 -9.28 7.66 13.63
CA GLN A 215 -9.56 7.56 15.07
C GLN A 215 -10.96 8.06 15.44
N VAL A 216 -11.44 9.11 14.79
CA VAL A 216 -12.82 9.58 14.96
C VAL A 216 -13.81 8.57 14.36
N GLY A 217 -13.50 8.02 13.18
CA GLY A 217 -14.29 6.98 12.55
C GLY A 217 -14.46 5.77 13.45
N ASP A 218 -13.37 5.26 14.03
CA ASP A 218 -13.37 4.12 14.94
C ASP A 218 -14.25 4.37 16.18
N ARG A 219 -14.15 5.57 16.78
CA ARG A 219 -14.98 5.96 17.92
C ARG A 219 -16.47 6.01 17.58
N LEU A 220 -16.79 6.45 16.37
CA LEU A 220 -18.16 6.53 15.86
C LEU A 220 -18.64 5.22 15.21
N LYS A 221 -17.78 4.20 15.14
CA LYS A 221 -18.03 2.93 14.45
C LYS A 221 -18.42 3.12 12.98
N VAL A 222 -17.77 4.09 12.31
CA VAL A 222 -18.00 4.44 10.91
C VAL A 222 -16.70 4.27 10.14
N ARG A 223 -16.77 3.60 9.00
CA ARG A 223 -15.63 3.49 8.06
C ARG A 223 -15.43 4.83 7.35
N ALA A 224 -14.63 5.71 7.97
CA ALA A 224 -14.47 7.10 7.55
C ALA A 224 -14.14 7.25 6.05
N PHE A 225 -13.23 6.40 5.54
CA PHE A 225 -12.78 6.47 4.14
C PHE A 225 -13.67 5.72 3.13
N ASN A 226 -14.82 5.22 3.56
CA ASN A 226 -15.92 4.80 2.69
C ASN A 226 -16.98 5.90 2.50
N LEU A 227 -16.82 7.04 3.19
CA LEU A 227 -17.66 8.21 3.03
C LEU A 227 -16.99 9.23 2.07
N PRO A 228 -17.58 9.51 0.89
CA PRO A 228 -16.99 10.42 -0.08
C PRO A 228 -16.68 11.81 0.48
N TRP A 229 -17.59 12.39 1.29
CA TRP A 229 -17.38 13.70 1.88
C TRP A 229 -16.23 13.74 2.90
N VAL A 230 -16.01 12.66 3.67
CA VAL A 230 -14.85 12.54 4.57
C VAL A 230 -13.55 12.53 3.76
N THR A 231 -13.53 11.76 2.66
CA THR A 231 -12.37 11.70 1.76
C THR A 231 -12.04 13.08 1.15
N TRP A 232 -13.06 13.88 0.81
CA TRP A 232 -12.86 15.26 0.32
C TRP A 232 -12.23 16.16 1.38
N ILE A 233 -12.75 16.10 2.62
CA ILE A 233 -12.21 16.84 3.76
C ILE A 233 -10.77 16.40 4.04
N ASP A 234 -10.52 15.09 4.08
CA ASP A 234 -9.19 14.51 4.27
C ASP A 234 -8.19 15.05 3.24
N ALA A 235 -8.54 14.97 1.95
CA ALA A 235 -7.68 15.44 0.88
C ALA A 235 -7.36 16.94 0.99
N GLY A 236 -8.34 17.76 1.37
CA GLY A 236 -8.14 19.20 1.60
C GLY A 236 -7.21 19.48 2.79
N ILE A 237 -7.43 18.81 3.91
CA ILE A 237 -6.58 18.93 5.10
C ILE A 237 -5.16 18.44 4.80
N CYS A 238 -5.03 17.27 4.17
CA CYS A 238 -3.75 16.70 3.81
C CYS A 238 -2.97 17.60 2.84
N ALA A 239 -3.63 18.20 1.86
CA ALA A 239 -3.00 19.15 0.95
C ALA A 239 -2.48 20.41 1.68
N LEU A 240 -3.27 20.96 2.61
CA LEU A 240 -2.89 22.11 3.42
C LEU A 240 -1.71 21.80 4.34
N LEU A 241 -1.67 20.60 4.91
CA LEU A 241 -0.64 20.17 5.85
C LEU A 241 0.58 19.50 5.18
N ALA A 242 0.55 19.28 3.87
CA ALA A 242 1.67 18.66 3.13
C ALA A 242 3.03 19.39 3.32
N PRO A 243 3.09 20.74 3.44
CA PRO A 243 4.35 21.43 3.74
C PRO A 243 4.98 21.04 5.09
N ASN A 244 4.18 20.52 6.03
CA ASN A 244 4.68 20.00 7.32
C ASN A 244 5.12 18.53 7.25
N LEU A 245 5.09 17.90 6.08
CA LEU A 245 5.47 16.49 5.93
C LEU A 245 6.95 16.31 6.25
N ARG A 246 7.21 15.49 7.27
CA ARG A 246 8.54 15.04 7.70
C ARG A 246 8.48 13.54 7.88
N TYR A 247 9.46 12.82 7.41
CA TYR A 247 9.47 11.36 7.54
C TYR A 247 9.40 10.92 9.01
N HIS A 248 10.28 11.44 9.87
CA HIS A 248 10.27 11.16 11.31
C HIS A 248 9.82 12.38 12.11
N ALA A 249 8.85 12.19 13.01
CA ALA A 249 8.33 13.23 13.89
C ALA A 249 9.14 13.27 15.18
N THR A 250 9.84 14.38 15.42
CA THR A 250 10.59 14.64 16.67
C THR A 250 9.82 15.53 17.65
N ARG A 251 8.71 16.13 17.21
CA ARG A 251 7.85 17.02 18.02
C ARG A 251 6.39 16.72 17.75
N THR A 252 5.51 17.00 18.71
CA THR A 252 4.07 16.74 18.61
C THR A 252 3.44 17.40 17.38
N TRP A 253 3.77 18.66 17.09
CA TRP A 253 3.21 19.37 15.94
C TRP A 253 3.66 18.81 14.58
N HIS A 254 4.79 18.06 14.50
CA HIS A 254 5.19 17.33 13.31
C HIS A 254 4.23 16.20 12.95
N LYS A 255 3.35 15.79 13.87
CA LYS A 255 2.35 14.75 13.63
C LYS A 255 1.11 15.27 12.88
N PHE A 256 0.92 16.60 12.79
CA PHE A 256 -0.13 17.22 11.99
C PHE A 256 0.32 17.30 10.53
N ARG A 257 0.17 16.17 9.82
CA ARG A 257 0.63 15.97 8.44
C ARG A 257 -0.18 14.84 7.80
N PRO A 258 -0.15 14.69 6.45
CA PRO A 258 -0.64 13.46 5.82
C PRO A 258 0.18 12.26 6.31
N ASN A 259 -0.49 11.13 6.51
CA ASN A 259 0.17 9.88 6.88
C ASN A 259 0.57 9.05 5.65
N SER A 260 -0.20 9.18 4.57
CA SER A 260 -0.02 8.37 3.37
C SER A 260 0.02 9.20 2.10
N ALA A 261 0.69 8.66 1.09
CA ALA A 261 0.68 9.15 -0.27
C ALA A 261 0.00 8.12 -1.19
N TYR A 262 -0.77 8.62 -2.14
CA TYR A 262 -1.44 7.84 -3.16
C TYR A 262 -0.86 8.20 -4.52
N PHE A 263 -0.31 7.22 -5.23
CA PHE A 263 0.29 7.37 -6.55
C PHE A 263 -0.61 6.73 -7.60
N VAL A 264 -0.93 7.48 -8.65
CA VAL A 264 -1.44 6.96 -9.92
C VAL A 264 -0.28 6.98 -10.89
N LEU A 265 0.10 5.81 -11.37
CA LEU A 265 1.30 5.58 -12.15
C LEU A 265 0.94 4.99 -13.52
N ARG A 266 1.78 5.23 -14.51
CA ARG A 266 1.70 4.61 -15.82
C ARG A 266 3.08 4.13 -16.26
N LYS A 267 3.15 2.91 -16.76
CA LYS A 267 4.38 2.37 -17.37
C LYS A 267 4.54 2.79 -18.82
#